data_6f2af3da8d23fe6153e0b2731d21db3c
#
_entry.id   6f2af3da8d23fe6153e0b2731d21db3c
#
_cell.length_a   1.000
_cell.length_b   1.000
_cell.length_c   1.000
_cell.angle_alpha   90.00
_cell.angle_beta   90.00
_cell.angle_gamma   90.00
#
_symmetry.space_group_name_H-M   'P 1'
#
loop_
_entity.id
_entity.type
_entity.pdbx_description
1 polymer ?
#
loop_
_entity_poly.entity_id
_entity_poly.type
_entity_poly.pdbx_seq_one_letter_code
_entity_poly.pdbx_strand_id
1 'polypeptide(L)'
;DEIDYEQGALTEPAAVALYAVRQSKFRTGDKVAVFGCGPIGLLIIDALRAGGATEIYAVELSHERQEKAAKLGAIIIDPSKVDAVKEIKERTNGGVNVSYEVTGVPKVLEQALESAEKDGELMVVSIWESSAPIHPNEIVIQERAMKGVIAYRDVFPSTLDLMKKGYFSKDLLVTKHIKIDDIVTEGFEALVKEKSQVKILVSPK
;
A
#
# COMPACT_ATOMS: atom_id res chain seq x y z
N ASP A 1 -20.91 11.26 17.40
CA ASP A 1 -19.89 11.27 16.38
C ASP A 1 -19.57 9.82 15.98
N GLU A 2 -19.61 9.52 14.68
CA GLU A 2 -19.47 8.16 14.14
C GLU A 2 -17.99 7.73 13.98
N ILE A 3 -17.06 8.67 14.15
CA ILE A 3 -15.60 8.45 14.03
C ILE A 3 -14.95 8.96 15.30
N ASP A 4 -14.20 8.11 15.98
CA ASP A 4 -13.43 8.48 17.17
C ASP A 4 -12.10 9.18 16.83
N TYR A 5 -11.39 9.68 17.83
CA TYR A 5 -10.13 10.42 17.63
C TYR A 5 -9.02 9.54 17.04
N GLU A 6 -8.99 8.25 17.34
CA GLU A 6 -7.99 7.32 16.82
C GLU A 6 -8.22 7.04 15.34
N GLN A 7 -9.47 6.83 14.93
CA GLN A 7 -9.85 6.76 13.52
C GLN A 7 -9.57 8.09 12.81
N GLY A 8 -9.87 9.22 13.46
CA GLY A 8 -9.58 10.55 12.96
C GLY A 8 -8.09 10.75 12.65
N ALA A 9 -7.21 10.25 13.52
CA ALA A 9 -5.76 10.31 13.32
C ALA A 9 -5.27 9.46 12.12
N LEU A 10 -6.05 8.48 11.67
CA LEU A 10 -5.76 7.66 10.49
C LEU A 10 -6.30 8.26 9.19
N THR A 11 -7.12 9.31 9.26
CA THR A 11 -7.77 9.88 8.07
C THR A 11 -6.73 10.40 7.07
N GLU A 12 -5.65 11.02 7.55
CA GLU A 12 -4.60 11.55 6.68
C GLU A 12 -3.91 10.46 5.87
N PRO A 13 -3.29 9.41 6.47
CA PRO A 13 -2.65 8.36 5.69
C PRO A 13 -3.65 7.54 4.85
N ALA A 14 -4.89 7.40 5.29
CA ALA A 14 -5.95 6.75 4.49
C ALA A 14 -6.32 7.60 3.27
N ALA A 15 -6.31 8.93 3.39
CA ALA A 15 -6.51 9.82 2.27
C ALA A 15 -5.39 9.72 1.22
N VAL A 16 -4.12 9.56 1.66
CA VAL A 16 -3.00 9.28 0.73
C VAL A 16 -3.28 8.00 -0.08
N ALA A 17 -3.66 6.92 0.59
CA ALA A 17 -3.95 5.64 -0.06
C ALA A 17 -5.15 5.72 -1.01
N LEU A 18 -6.26 6.31 -0.57
CA LEU A 18 -7.45 6.48 -1.40
C LEU A 18 -7.15 7.36 -2.63
N TYR A 19 -6.36 8.41 -2.44
CA TYR A 19 -5.95 9.28 -3.53
C TYR A 19 -5.08 8.55 -4.55
N ALA A 20 -4.12 7.74 -4.11
CA ALA A 20 -3.29 6.92 -4.99
C ALA A 20 -4.15 5.98 -5.87
N VAL A 21 -5.13 5.30 -5.26
CA VAL A 21 -6.06 4.42 -6.00
C VAL A 21 -6.91 5.23 -6.99
N ARG A 22 -7.45 6.37 -6.59
CA ARG A 22 -8.26 7.23 -7.49
C ARG A 22 -7.48 7.87 -8.63
N GLN A 23 -6.18 8.04 -8.48
CA GLN A 23 -5.32 8.60 -9.53
C GLN A 23 -4.82 7.56 -10.52
N SER A 24 -4.98 6.27 -10.23
CA SER A 24 -4.60 5.18 -11.12
C SER A 24 -5.66 4.88 -12.18
N LYS A 25 -5.31 4.02 -13.14
CA LYS A 25 -6.25 3.46 -14.12
C LYS A 25 -7.21 2.42 -13.52
N PHE A 26 -7.07 2.08 -12.24
CA PHE A 26 -7.85 1.04 -11.56
C PHE A 26 -9.35 1.16 -11.79
N ARG A 27 -9.98 0.03 -12.09
CA ARG A 27 -11.42 -0.14 -12.25
C ARG A 27 -11.94 -1.28 -11.36
N THR A 28 -13.17 -1.18 -10.92
CA THR A 28 -13.88 -2.32 -10.28
C THR A 28 -13.78 -3.56 -11.16
N GLY A 29 -13.37 -4.68 -10.58
CA GLY A 29 -13.15 -5.93 -11.30
C GLY A 29 -11.68 -6.21 -11.66
N ASP A 30 -10.80 -5.22 -11.56
CA ASP A 30 -9.37 -5.39 -11.87
C ASP A 30 -8.66 -6.30 -10.89
N LYS A 31 -7.56 -6.90 -11.36
CA LYS A 31 -6.53 -7.54 -10.57
C LYS A 31 -5.39 -6.55 -10.33
N VAL A 32 -4.89 -6.48 -9.12
CA VAL A 32 -3.90 -5.49 -8.70
C VAL A 32 -2.78 -6.10 -7.87
N ALA A 33 -1.62 -5.45 -7.86
CA ALA A 33 -0.50 -5.86 -6.99
C ALA A 33 -0.02 -4.67 -6.15
N VAL A 34 0.27 -4.92 -4.87
CA VAL A 34 0.83 -3.93 -3.95
C VAL A 34 2.17 -4.44 -3.44
N PHE A 35 3.23 -3.73 -3.76
CA PHE A 35 4.60 -4.05 -3.36
C PHE A 35 4.97 -3.24 -2.11
N GLY A 36 5.02 -3.95 -0.98
CA GLY A 36 5.20 -3.40 0.37
C GLY A 36 3.88 -3.24 1.12
N CYS A 37 3.78 -3.90 2.28
CA CYS A 37 2.61 -3.85 3.18
C CYS A 37 2.92 -3.08 4.47
N GLY A 38 3.66 -1.98 4.37
CA GLY A 38 3.76 -0.98 5.43
C GLY A 38 2.43 -0.25 5.64
N PRO A 39 2.39 0.80 6.47
CA PRO A 39 1.15 1.52 6.77
C PRO A 39 0.37 1.96 5.52
N ILE A 40 1.06 2.56 4.55
CA ILE A 40 0.43 3.03 3.31
C ILE A 40 0.01 1.86 2.41
N GLY A 41 0.84 0.80 2.31
CA GLY A 41 0.49 -0.38 1.50
C GLY A 41 -0.76 -1.11 2.01
N LEU A 42 -0.90 -1.29 3.33
CA LEU A 42 -2.10 -1.86 3.93
C LEU A 42 -3.35 -1.00 3.67
N LEU A 43 -3.20 0.33 3.73
CA LEU A 43 -4.30 1.26 3.42
C LEU A 43 -4.66 1.23 1.93
N ILE A 44 -3.68 1.08 1.02
CA ILE A 44 -3.93 0.90 -0.43
C ILE A 44 -4.69 -0.40 -0.67
N ILE A 45 -4.29 -1.51 -0.04
CA ILE A 45 -5.01 -2.80 -0.12
C ILE A 45 -6.47 -2.61 0.30
N ASP A 46 -6.71 -1.91 1.39
CA ASP A 46 -8.08 -1.68 1.88
C ASP A 46 -8.89 -0.74 0.97
N ALA A 47 -8.26 0.28 0.39
CA ALA A 47 -8.88 1.16 -0.60
C ALA A 47 -9.25 0.40 -1.90
N LEU A 48 -8.39 -0.51 -2.37
CA LEU A 48 -8.63 -1.36 -3.52
C LEU A 48 -9.76 -2.36 -3.26
N ARG A 49 -9.81 -2.93 -2.05
CA ARG A 49 -10.93 -3.77 -1.60
C ARG A 49 -12.25 -2.99 -1.61
N ALA A 50 -12.25 -1.77 -1.09
CA ALA A 50 -13.41 -0.87 -1.12
C ALA A 50 -13.83 -0.51 -2.55
N GLY A 51 -12.85 -0.38 -3.46
CA GLY A 51 -13.06 -0.08 -4.88
C GLY A 51 -13.51 -1.29 -5.72
N GLY A 52 -13.52 -2.49 -5.17
CA GLY A 52 -13.99 -3.71 -5.85
C GLY A 52 -12.93 -4.39 -6.71
N ALA A 53 -11.65 -4.37 -6.31
CA ALA A 53 -10.65 -5.23 -6.89
C ALA A 53 -11.03 -6.72 -6.70
N THR A 54 -10.86 -7.55 -7.73
CA THR A 54 -11.20 -8.99 -7.66
C THR A 54 -10.09 -9.83 -7.07
N GLU A 55 -8.84 -9.47 -7.34
CA GLU A 55 -7.65 -10.09 -6.77
C GLU A 55 -6.65 -9.00 -6.39
N ILE A 56 -6.16 -9.05 -5.17
CA ILE A 56 -5.14 -8.13 -4.66
C ILE A 56 -3.93 -8.96 -4.24
N TYR A 57 -2.84 -8.85 -4.98
CA TYR A 57 -1.57 -9.51 -4.66
C TYR A 57 -0.74 -8.59 -3.78
N ALA A 58 -0.37 -9.07 -2.60
CA ALA A 58 0.44 -8.32 -1.63
C ALA A 58 1.84 -8.92 -1.54
N VAL A 59 2.84 -8.21 -2.03
CA VAL A 59 4.25 -8.63 -2.00
C VAL A 59 4.92 -8.02 -0.77
N GLU A 60 5.29 -8.86 0.21
CA GLU A 60 5.83 -8.41 1.49
C GLU A 60 6.77 -9.47 2.09
N LEU A 61 7.86 -9.01 2.73
CA LEU A 61 8.85 -9.86 3.41
C LEU A 61 8.49 -10.17 4.87
N SER A 62 7.90 -9.19 5.59
CA SER A 62 7.55 -9.34 7.01
C SER A 62 6.31 -10.21 7.19
N HIS A 63 6.46 -11.30 7.95
CA HIS A 63 5.36 -12.22 8.24
C HIS A 63 4.18 -11.51 8.93
N GLU A 64 4.46 -10.62 9.88
CA GLU A 64 3.42 -9.88 10.61
C GLU A 64 2.60 -8.95 9.67
N ARG A 65 3.27 -8.35 8.68
CA ARG A 65 2.60 -7.52 7.67
C ARG A 65 1.86 -8.37 6.64
N GLN A 66 2.39 -9.54 6.29
CA GLN A 66 1.68 -10.53 5.46
C GLN A 66 0.36 -10.94 6.10
N GLU A 67 0.35 -11.25 7.42
CA GLU A 67 -0.87 -11.60 8.15
C GLU A 67 -1.90 -10.47 8.13
N LYS A 68 -1.46 -9.22 8.26
CA LYS A 68 -2.35 -8.04 8.19
C LYS A 68 -2.96 -7.88 6.79
N ALA A 69 -2.16 -8.02 5.74
CA ALA A 69 -2.64 -7.97 4.36
C ALA A 69 -3.59 -9.13 4.05
N ALA A 70 -3.31 -10.35 4.55
CA ALA A 70 -4.20 -11.50 4.42
C ALA A 70 -5.57 -11.28 5.09
N LYS A 71 -5.62 -10.61 6.26
CA LYS A 71 -6.87 -10.23 6.93
C LYS A 71 -7.71 -9.26 6.10
N LEU A 72 -7.10 -8.50 5.23
CA LEU A 72 -7.79 -7.64 4.25
C LEU A 72 -8.23 -8.40 2.99
N GLY A 73 -7.96 -9.70 2.91
CA GLY A 73 -8.32 -10.54 1.76
C GLY A 73 -7.29 -10.54 0.64
N ALA A 74 -6.09 -10.00 0.86
CA ALA A 74 -5.03 -10.03 -0.14
C ALA A 74 -4.39 -11.43 -0.25
N ILE A 75 -3.98 -11.76 -1.47
CA ILE A 75 -3.20 -12.97 -1.79
C ILE A 75 -1.74 -12.64 -1.52
N ILE A 76 -1.14 -13.32 -0.55
CA ILE A 76 0.22 -13.04 -0.11
C ILE A 76 1.25 -13.68 -1.04
N ILE A 77 2.24 -12.89 -1.43
CA ILE A 77 3.45 -13.34 -2.12
C ILE A 77 4.66 -12.96 -1.27
N ASP A 78 5.37 -13.97 -0.80
CA ASP A 78 6.61 -13.81 -0.04
C ASP A 78 7.81 -13.85 -1.01
N PRO A 79 8.46 -12.72 -1.31
CA PRO A 79 9.54 -12.65 -2.28
C PRO A 79 10.84 -13.32 -1.79
N SER A 80 10.91 -13.75 -0.54
CA SER A 80 12.00 -14.59 -0.04
C SER A 80 11.87 -16.06 -0.45
N LYS A 81 10.67 -16.48 -0.85
CA LYS A 81 10.35 -17.88 -1.20
C LYS A 81 10.12 -18.08 -2.69
N VAL A 82 9.61 -17.08 -3.38
CA VAL A 82 9.25 -17.16 -4.80
C VAL A 82 9.66 -15.90 -5.56
N ASP A 83 9.81 -16.03 -6.86
CA ASP A 83 9.89 -14.87 -7.76
C ASP A 83 8.52 -14.21 -7.87
N ALA A 84 8.37 -13.03 -7.28
CA ALA A 84 7.09 -12.33 -7.18
C ALA A 84 6.51 -11.97 -8.56
N VAL A 85 7.35 -11.56 -9.51
CA VAL A 85 6.91 -11.19 -10.87
C VAL A 85 6.37 -12.41 -11.61
N LYS A 86 7.12 -13.51 -11.57
CA LYS A 86 6.73 -14.77 -12.19
C LYS A 86 5.42 -15.29 -11.60
N GLU A 87 5.32 -15.33 -10.29
CA GLU A 87 4.13 -15.81 -9.56
C GLU A 87 2.89 -14.98 -9.91
N ILE A 88 3.00 -13.65 -9.94
CA ILE A 88 1.90 -12.76 -10.34
C ILE A 88 1.48 -13.04 -11.78
N LYS A 89 2.44 -13.09 -12.72
CA LYS A 89 2.14 -13.32 -14.14
C LYS A 89 1.49 -14.67 -14.41
N GLU A 90 1.92 -15.72 -13.71
CA GLU A 90 1.33 -17.05 -13.84
C GLU A 90 -0.13 -17.07 -13.33
N ARG A 91 -0.40 -16.46 -12.17
CA ARG A 91 -1.74 -16.40 -11.59
C ARG A 91 -2.71 -15.52 -12.36
N THR A 92 -2.21 -14.48 -13.00
CA THR A 92 -3.04 -13.49 -13.71
C THR A 92 -3.10 -13.72 -15.23
N ASN A 93 -2.33 -14.67 -15.74
CA ASN A 93 -2.16 -14.91 -17.18
C ASN A 93 -1.59 -13.71 -17.94
N GLY A 94 -0.54 -13.08 -17.36
CA GLY A 94 0.23 -12.05 -18.07
C GLY A 94 0.62 -10.81 -17.26
N GLY A 95 -0.03 -10.57 -16.13
CA GLY A 95 0.23 -9.44 -15.23
C GLY A 95 -1.04 -8.87 -14.62
N VAL A 96 -0.89 -7.85 -13.81
CA VAL A 96 -2.00 -7.12 -13.17
C VAL A 96 -2.34 -5.84 -13.92
N ASN A 97 -3.58 -5.37 -13.83
CA ASN A 97 -4.02 -4.13 -14.46
C ASN A 97 -3.28 -2.91 -13.89
N VAL A 98 -3.09 -2.89 -12.56
CA VAL A 98 -2.34 -1.85 -11.87
C VAL A 98 -1.46 -2.44 -10.78
N SER A 99 -0.20 -2.03 -10.75
CA SER A 99 0.73 -2.31 -9.64
C SER A 99 1.01 -1.02 -8.85
N TYR A 100 1.24 -1.17 -7.54
CA TYR A 100 1.54 -0.06 -6.63
C TYR A 100 2.90 -0.32 -5.96
N GLU A 101 3.85 0.59 -6.15
CA GLU A 101 5.15 0.56 -5.48
C GLU A 101 5.10 1.47 -4.24
N VAL A 102 5.33 0.90 -3.06
CA VAL A 102 5.15 1.56 -1.76
C VAL A 102 6.35 1.34 -0.83
N THR A 103 7.52 0.98 -1.37
CA THR A 103 8.71 0.65 -0.59
C THR A 103 9.84 1.67 -0.73
N GLY A 104 9.98 2.31 -1.88
CA GLY A 104 11.12 3.15 -2.23
C GLY A 104 12.42 2.36 -2.49
N VAL A 105 12.31 1.07 -2.86
CA VAL A 105 13.45 0.19 -3.13
C VAL A 105 13.62 -0.01 -4.63
N PRO A 106 14.81 0.28 -5.22
CA PRO A 106 15.03 0.21 -6.68
C PRO A 106 14.62 -1.13 -7.30
N LYS A 107 14.99 -2.26 -6.69
CA LYS A 107 14.61 -3.58 -7.20
C LYS A 107 13.11 -3.83 -7.17
N VAL A 108 12.42 -3.29 -6.17
CA VAL A 108 10.95 -3.43 -6.05
C VAL A 108 10.23 -2.58 -7.09
N LEU A 109 10.75 -1.40 -7.43
CA LEU A 109 10.21 -0.58 -8.53
C LEU A 109 10.22 -1.35 -9.85
N GLU A 110 11.35 -1.98 -10.18
CA GLU A 110 11.51 -2.82 -11.38
C GLU A 110 10.48 -3.96 -11.37
N GLN A 111 10.40 -4.72 -10.27
CA GLN A 111 9.46 -5.82 -10.13
C GLN A 111 7.99 -5.37 -10.22
N ALA A 112 7.65 -4.23 -9.63
CA ALA A 112 6.30 -3.69 -9.71
C ALA A 112 5.93 -3.28 -11.13
N LEU A 113 6.87 -2.67 -11.88
CA LEU A 113 6.68 -2.33 -13.28
C LEU A 113 6.50 -3.58 -14.15
N GLU A 114 7.36 -4.59 -13.96
CA GLU A 114 7.31 -5.84 -14.71
C GLU A 114 6.04 -6.66 -14.44
N SER A 115 5.45 -6.53 -13.25
CA SER A 115 4.24 -7.25 -12.86
C SER A 115 2.96 -6.71 -13.50
N ALA A 116 2.98 -5.49 -14.03
CA ALA A 116 1.86 -4.95 -14.77
C ALA A 116 1.72 -5.67 -16.13
N GLU A 117 0.48 -5.89 -16.56
CA GLU A 117 0.19 -6.45 -17.88
C GLU A 117 0.55 -5.48 -19.02
N LYS A 118 0.36 -5.91 -20.27
CA LYS A 118 0.46 -5.00 -21.42
C LYS A 118 -0.62 -3.91 -21.30
N ASP A 119 -0.26 -2.63 -21.55
CA ASP A 119 -1.08 -1.43 -21.32
C ASP A 119 -1.49 -1.22 -19.84
N GLY A 120 -0.87 -1.96 -18.91
CA GLY A 120 -1.05 -1.78 -17.48
C GLY A 120 -0.38 -0.51 -16.92
N GLU A 121 -0.56 -0.26 -15.64
CA GLU A 121 -0.01 0.92 -14.97
C GLU A 121 0.77 0.58 -13.72
N LEU A 122 1.90 1.25 -13.52
CA LEU A 122 2.61 1.32 -12.25
C LEU A 122 2.32 2.65 -11.56
N MET A 123 1.79 2.60 -10.34
CA MET A 123 1.67 3.74 -9.43
C MET A 123 2.85 3.78 -8.47
N VAL A 124 3.66 4.83 -8.52
CA VAL A 124 4.75 5.08 -7.57
C VAL A 124 4.22 5.97 -6.44
N VAL A 125 4.11 5.42 -5.26
CA VAL A 125 3.53 6.08 -4.07
C VAL A 125 4.60 6.40 -3.03
N SER A 126 5.72 5.69 -3.04
CA SER A 126 6.86 5.90 -2.15
C SER A 126 7.61 7.20 -2.44
N ILE A 127 8.23 7.79 -1.40
CA ILE A 127 9.18 8.89 -1.52
C ILE A 127 10.59 8.31 -1.58
N TRP A 128 11.42 8.82 -2.48
CA TRP A 128 12.72 8.26 -2.80
C TRP A 128 13.86 9.12 -2.26
N GLU A 129 14.80 8.48 -1.58
CA GLU A 129 16.04 9.14 -1.11
C GLU A 129 17.18 9.04 -2.14
N SER A 130 17.08 8.10 -3.09
CA SER A 130 18.08 7.88 -4.12
C SER A 130 17.43 7.63 -5.49
N SER A 131 18.21 7.76 -6.56
CA SER A 131 17.75 7.41 -7.90
C SER A 131 17.56 5.90 -8.07
N ALA A 132 16.58 5.50 -8.88
CA ALA A 132 16.36 4.12 -9.29
C ALA A 132 16.44 4.02 -10.82
N PRO A 133 17.17 3.02 -11.37
CA PRO A 133 17.19 2.78 -12.81
C PRO A 133 15.86 2.20 -13.28
N ILE A 134 15.44 2.59 -14.47
CA ILE A 134 14.29 1.99 -15.17
C ILE A 134 14.76 1.59 -16.55
N HIS A 135 14.42 0.37 -16.97
CA HIS A 135 14.68 -0.07 -18.33
C HIS A 135 13.58 0.45 -19.25
N PRO A 136 13.84 1.41 -20.17
CA PRO A 136 12.78 2.06 -20.96
C PRO A 136 11.93 1.10 -21.80
N ASN A 137 12.51 -0.02 -22.24
CA ASN A 137 11.78 -1.02 -23.04
C ASN A 137 10.67 -1.71 -22.26
N GLU A 138 10.72 -1.75 -20.90
CA GLU A 138 9.61 -2.24 -20.10
C GLU A 138 8.37 -1.34 -20.20
N ILE A 139 8.56 -0.09 -20.55
CA ILE A 139 7.47 0.86 -20.79
C ILE A 139 7.06 0.80 -22.28
N VAL A 140 8.02 0.97 -23.18
CA VAL A 140 7.74 1.13 -24.62
C VAL A 140 7.15 -0.13 -25.25
N ILE A 141 7.77 -1.30 -25.04
CA ILE A 141 7.35 -2.55 -25.70
C ILE A 141 6.02 -3.06 -25.11
N GLN A 142 5.81 -2.83 -23.84
CA GLN A 142 4.59 -3.27 -23.13
C GLN A 142 3.50 -2.19 -23.11
N GLU A 143 3.74 -1.01 -23.67
CA GLU A 143 2.80 0.12 -23.66
C GLU A 143 2.33 0.51 -22.23
N ARG A 144 3.17 0.25 -21.21
CA ARG A 144 2.85 0.51 -19.82
C ARG A 144 2.91 1.99 -19.47
N ALA A 145 2.06 2.42 -18.55
CA ALA A 145 2.16 3.73 -17.93
C ALA A 145 2.90 3.65 -16.59
N MET A 146 3.62 4.71 -16.23
CA MET A 146 4.15 4.90 -14.89
C MET A 146 3.75 6.29 -14.39
N LYS A 147 3.15 6.36 -13.21
CA LYS A 147 2.64 7.59 -12.64
C LYS A 147 3.02 7.72 -11.16
N GLY A 148 3.60 8.87 -10.80
CA GLY A 148 3.81 9.22 -9.39
C GLY A 148 2.60 9.94 -8.79
N VAL A 149 2.44 9.78 -7.48
CA VAL A 149 1.42 10.48 -6.70
C VAL A 149 2.01 10.94 -5.37
N ILE A 150 1.63 12.13 -4.93
CA ILE A 150 2.06 12.67 -3.63
C ILE A 150 0.87 13.22 -2.86
N ALA A 151 0.83 12.94 -1.55
CA ALA A 151 -0.21 13.41 -0.63
C ALA A 151 -1.63 13.09 -1.14
N TYR A 152 -2.54 14.06 -1.11
CA TYR A 152 -3.95 13.89 -1.48
C TYR A 152 -4.57 15.23 -1.89
N ARG A 153 -5.68 15.15 -2.65
CA ARG A 153 -6.54 16.30 -2.96
C ARG A 153 -8.00 15.84 -2.96
N ASP A 154 -8.84 16.57 -2.26
CA ASP A 154 -10.32 16.46 -2.28
C ASP A 154 -10.87 15.05 -1.98
N VAL A 155 -10.21 14.28 -1.08
CA VAL A 155 -10.62 12.91 -0.76
C VAL A 155 -11.04 12.71 0.72
N PHE A 156 -10.81 13.67 1.61
CA PHE A 156 -11.15 13.51 3.04
C PHE A 156 -12.61 13.14 3.29
N PRO A 157 -13.61 13.80 2.71
CA PRO A 157 -15.01 13.40 2.93
C PRO A 157 -15.25 11.94 2.56
N SER A 158 -14.76 11.51 1.39
CA SER A 158 -14.90 10.12 0.96
C SER A 158 -14.13 9.13 1.84
N THR A 159 -12.96 9.53 2.35
CA THR A 159 -12.19 8.71 3.30
C THR A 159 -12.97 8.49 4.59
N LEU A 160 -13.55 9.55 5.15
CA LEU A 160 -14.38 9.47 6.35
C LEU A 160 -15.63 8.61 6.12
N ASP A 161 -16.27 8.72 4.96
CA ASP A 161 -17.44 7.89 4.63
C ASP A 161 -17.07 6.40 4.48
N LEU A 162 -15.90 6.07 3.96
CA LEU A 162 -15.39 4.70 3.93
C LEU A 162 -15.05 4.19 5.33
N MET A 163 -14.46 5.01 6.20
CA MET A 163 -14.19 4.66 7.60
C MET A 163 -15.47 4.32 8.37
N LYS A 164 -16.55 5.07 8.17
CA LYS A 164 -17.86 4.75 8.75
C LYS A 164 -18.41 3.40 8.30
N LYS A 165 -18.00 2.93 7.12
CA LYS A 165 -18.37 1.61 6.59
C LYS A 165 -17.42 0.48 7.01
N GLY A 166 -16.45 0.77 7.88
CA GLY A 166 -15.50 -0.21 8.43
C GLY A 166 -14.25 -0.43 7.59
N TYR A 167 -13.99 0.39 6.57
CA TYR A 167 -12.69 0.42 5.90
C TYR A 167 -11.69 1.26 6.69
N PHE A 168 -10.39 1.05 6.47
CA PHE A 168 -9.30 1.74 7.15
C PHE A 168 -9.35 1.58 8.67
N SER A 169 -9.61 0.34 9.12
CA SER A 169 -9.79 0.01 10.52
C SER A 169 -8.54 0.30 11.35
N LYS A 170 -8.72 0.99 12.48
CA LYS A 170 -7.67 1.21 13.46
C LYS A 170 -7.13 -0.09 14.06
N ASP A 171 -7.96 -1.11 14.26
CA ASP A 171 -7.56 -2.39 14.85
C ASP A 171 -6.53 -3.15 14.01
N LEU A 172 -6.50 -2.89 12.70
CA LEU A 172 -5.50 -3.47 11.81
C LEU A 172 -4.19 -2.67 11.77
N LEU A 173 -4.30 -1.34 11.84
CA LEU A 173 -3.20 -0.43 11.58
C LEU A 173 -2.48 0.01 12.85
N VAL A 174 -3.21 0.34 13.91
CA VAL A 174 -2.63 0.82 15.16
C VAL A 174 -2.03 -0.36 15.92
N THR A 175 -0.73 -0.27 16.16
CA THR A 175 0.03 -1.32 16.86
C THR A 175 0.41 -0.92 18.28
N LYS A 176 0.42 0.39 18.57
CA LYS A 176 0.81 0.90 19.88
C LYS A 176 0.19 2.26 20.17
N HIS A 177 -0.11 2.50 21.44
CA HIS A 177 -0.50 3.81 21.99
C HIS A 177 0.55 4.25 23.01
N ILE A 178 1.03 5.47 22.88
CA ILE A 178 2.03 6.04 23.79
C ILE A 178 1.64 7.46 24.21
N LYS A 179 2.25 7.93 25.29
CA LYS A 179 2.16 9.35 25.71
C LYS A 179 3.21 10.18 25.00
N ILE A 180 3.00 11.49 24.94
CA ILE A 180 3.95 12.41 24.29
C ILE A 180 5.34 12.36 24.95
N ASP A 181 5.40 12.14 26.26
CA ASP A 181 6.65 12.08 27.02
C ASP A 181 7.52 10.89 26.61
N ASP A 182 6.92 9.82 26.08
CA ASP A 182 7.61 8.59 25.66
C ASP A 182 7.93 8.57 24.14
N ILE A 183 7.68 9.67 23.42
CA ILE A 183 7.73 9.70 21.95
C ILE A 183 9.09 9.30 21.36
N VAL A 184 10.20 9.60 22.05
CA VAL A 184 11.54 9.27 21.56
C VAL A 184 11.77 7.77 21.68
N THR A 185 11.60 7.21 22.88
CA THR A 185 11.95 5.81 23.18
C THR A 185 10.93 4.82 22.63
N GLU A 186 9.65 5.08 22.88
CA GLU A 186 8.56 4.17 22.51
C GLU A 186 7.90 4.49 21.17
N GLY A 187 8.21 5.66 20.62
CA GLY A 187 7.79 6.07 19.29
C GLY A 187 8.90 5.87 18.25
N PHE A 188 9.81 6.84 18.13
CA PHE A 188 10.81 6.86 17.07
C PHE A 188 11.78 5.67 17.13
N GLU A 189 12.32 5.33 18.32
CA GLU A 189 13.21 4.19 18.43
C GLU A 189 12.50 2.86 18.17
N ALA A 190 11.26 2.71 18.64
CA ALA A 190 10.47 1.51 18.38
C ALA A 190 10.21 1.32 16.88
N LEU A 191 9.83 2.37 16.14
CA LEU A 191 9.62 2.30 14.70
C LEU A 191 10.88 1.89 13.92
N VAL A 192 12.07 2.24 14.41
CA VAL A 192 13.35 1.85 13.79
C VAL A 192 13.72 0.41 14.12
N LYS A 193 13.52 -0.01 15.38
CA LYS A 193 14.00 -1.30 15.91
C LYS A 193 13.00 -2.45 15.70
N GLU A 194 11.69 -2.17 15.76
CA GLU A 194 10.61 -3.16 15.76
C GLU A 194 9.87 -3.18 14.42
N LYS A 195 10.21 -4.13 13.55
CA LYS A 195 9.59 -4.27 12.23
C LYS A 195 8.09 -4.64 12.26
N SER A 196 7.59 -5.11 13.39
CA SER A 196 6.18 -5.41 13.64
C SER A 196 5.31 -4.14 13.77
N GLN A 197 5.92 -2.99 14.08
CA GLN A 197 5.18 -1.74 14.21
C GLN A 197 4.67 -1.26 12.84
N VAL A 198 3.39 -0.88 12.81
CA VAL A 198 2.74 -0.31 11.62
C VAL A 198 2.39 1.16 11.86
N LYS A 199 1.62 1.44 12.91
CA LYS A 199 1.24 2.81 13.29
C LYS A 199 1.22 2.93 14.81
N ILE A 200 1.97 3.89 15.32
CA ILE A 200 1.98 4.25 16.75
C ILE A 200 1.17 5.55 16.91
N LEU A 201 0.14 5.53 17.75
CA LEU A 201 -0.60 6.72 18.10
C LEU A 201 -0.01 7.36 19.36
N VAL A 202 0.11 8.69 19.32
CA VAL A 202 0.64 9.48 20.42
C VAL A 202 -0.47 10.32 21.02
N SER A 203 -0.72 10.18 22.32
CA SER A 203 -1.67 10.99 23.05
C SER A 203 -0.96 12.14 23.76
N PRO A 204 -1.54 13.35 23.78
CA PRO A 204 -0.96 14.49 24.50
C PRO A 204 -1.05 14.34 26.04
N LYS A 205 -1.84 13.40 26.55
CA LYS A 205 -2.02 13.12 27.99
C LYS A 205 -2.04 11.63 28.27
#